data_66c9524be04651c8ac794cd34e5ffd8d
#
_entry.id   66c9524be04651c8ac794cd34e5ffd8d
#
_cell.length_a   1.000
_cell.length_b   1.000
_cell.length_c   1.000
_cell.angle_alpha   90.00
_cell.angle_beta   90.00
_cell.angle_gamma   90.00
#
_symmetry.space_group_name_H-M   'P 1'
#
loop_
_entity.id
_entity.type
_entity.pdbx_description
1 polymer ?
#
loop_
_entity_poly.entity_id
_entity_poly.type
_entity_poly.pdbx_seq_one_letter_code
_entity_poly.pdbx_strand_id
1 'polypeptide(L)'
;SRGLGDVYKRQVEAWFDDFEIKPLASASIAQVHTARLKSNGKEVVIKVIRPDILPVIKADLKLIYRLARWVPRLLPDGRRLRPTEVVREYEKTLIDELNLLRESANAIQLRRNFEDSPMLYIPEVYPDYCSEGMMVMERIYGIPVSDVAALEKNGTNMKLLAERGVQVFFTQVFRDSFFHADMHPGNIFVSYEHPENPKYIGIDCGIVGSLNKEDKRYLAENFIAFFNRDYRKVAELHVDSGWVPPDTNVEEFEFAIRTVCEPIFEKPLAEISFGHVLLNLFNTARRFNMEVQPQLVLLQKTLLYVEGVGRQLYPQLDLWKTAKPFLESWIKDQVGIPALVRAFKEKAPFWVEKMPELPELVYDSLRQGKYLQHSVDKIARELQSNHVRQGQSRYFLGIGATLVLSGTFLLVSRPEWGLMPGWLMAGGLIALSLIHIS
;
A
#
# COMPACT_ATOMS: atom_id res chain seq x y z
N SER A 1 34.18 -27.74 -7.59
CA SER A 1 33.98 -26.51 -6.78
C SER A 1 35.19 -25.55 -6.74
N ARG A 2 36.44 -26.00 -7.02
CA ARG A 2 37.60 -25.10 -7.12
C ARG A 2 37.53 -24.11 -8.31
N GLY A 3 36.93 -24.51 -9.46
CA GLY A 3 36.88 -23.67 -10.66
C GLY A 3 35.95 -22.47 -10.61
N LEU A 4 34.86 -22.52 -9.86
CA LEU A 4 33.92 -21.38 -9.69
C LEU A 4 34.54 -20.29 -8.80
N GLY A 5 35.23 -20.67 -7.73
CA GLY A 5 35.92 -19.70 -6.86
C GLY A 5 37.00 -18.90 -7.59
N ASP A 6 37.73 -19.52 -8.52
CA ASP A 6 38.76 -18.83 -9.31
C ASP A 6 38.19 -17.89 -10.36
N VAL A 7 37.03 -18.19 -10.93
CA VAL A 7 36.32 -17.30 -11.87
C VAL A 7 35.80 -16.05 -11.18
N TYR A 8 35.16 -16.20 -10.03
CA TYR A 8 34.67 -15.07 -9.22
C TYR A 8 35.85 -14.20 -8.70
N LYS A 9 36.95 -14.82 -8.28
CA LYS A 9 38.11 -14.11 -7.81
C LYS A 9 38.74 -13.25 -8.91
N ARG A 10 38.85 -13.76 -10.15
CA ARG A 10 39.34 -12.98 -11.30
C ARG A 10 38.41 -11.83 -11.67
N GLN A 11 37.08 -11.99 -11.53
CA GLN A 11 36.13 -10.91 -11.78
C GLN A 11 36.23 -9.82 -10.72
N VAL A 12 36.36 -10.17 -9.45
CA VAL A 12 36.56 -9.22 -8.35
C VAL A 12 37.83 -8.41 -8.58
N GLU A 13 38.95 -9.08 -8.87
CA GLU A 13 40.23 -8.41 -9.15
C GLU A 13 40.20 -7.56 -10.44
N ALA A 14 39.28 -7.82 -11.39
CA ALA A 14 39.13 -7.01 -12.60
C ALA A 14 38.41 -5.68 -12.33
N TRP A 15 37.45 -5.67 -11.41
CA TRP A 15 36.55 -4.53 -11.18
C TRP A 15 36.91 -3.69 -9.97
N PHE A 16 37.58 -4.29 -8.95
CA PHE A 16 37.81 -3.66 -7.65
C PHE A 16 39.30 -3.64 -7.30
N ASP A 17 39.68 -2.53 -6.68
CA ASP A 17 40.90 -2.36 -5.90
C ASP A 17 40.60 -2.39 -4.42
N ASP A 18 41.57 -2.60 -3.56
CA ASP A 18 41.48 -2.54 -2.11
C ASP A 18 40.34 -3.40 -1.51
N PHE A 19 40.09 -4.56 -2.14
CA PHE A 19 39.07 -5.49 -1.66
C PHE A 19 39.45 -6.10 -0.33
N GLU A 20 38.66 -5.80 0.73
CA GLU A 20 38.84 -6.36 2.05
C GLU A 20 38.20 -7.74 2.15
N ILE A 21 39.05 -8.78 2.38
CA ILE A 21 38.56 -10.17 2.52
C ILE A 21 37.73 -10.33 3.81
N LYS A 22 38.08 -9.61 4.88
CA LYS A 22 37.30 -9.61 6.11
C LYS A 22 36.01 -8.84 5.90
N PRO A 23 34.84 -9.44 6.12
CA PRO A 23 33.60 -8.74 5.93
C PRO A 23 33.44 -7.58 6.92
N LEU A 24 32.99 -6.43 6.42
CA LEU A 24 32.57 -5.28 7.21
C LEU A 24 31.37 -5.62 8.11
N ALA A 25 30.42 -6.37 7.55
CA ALA A 25 29.23 -6.83 8.24
C ALA A 25 28.80 -8.21 7.72
N SER A 26 28.11 -8.95 8.58
CA SER A 26 27.56 -10.27 8.25
C SER A 26 26.05 -10.27 8.57
N ALA A 27 25.22 -10.45 7.55
CA ALA A 27 23.79 -10.70 7.67
C ALA A 27 23.51 -12.21 7.71
N SER A 28 22.25 -12.59 7.86
CA SER A 28 21.82 -14.00 7.92
C SER A 28 22.23 -14.77 6.68
N ILE A 29 21.98 -14.21 5.50
CA ILE A 29 22.17 -14.86 4.19
C ILE A 29 23.30 -14.24 3.35
N ALA A 30 23.84 -13.07 3.73
CA ALA A 30 24.83 -12.31 2.97
C ALA A 30 25.99 -11.83 3.81
N GLN A 31 27.06 -11.44 3.16
CA GLN A 31 28.21 -10.74 3.73
C GLN A 31 28.43 -9.45 2.97
N VAL A 32 28.91 -8.43 3.68
CA VAL A 32 29.22 -7.12 3.10
C VAL A 32 30.72 -6.88 3.22
N HIS A 33 31.36 -6.61 2.09
CA HIS A 33 32.78 -6.32 1.97
C HIS A 33 32.99 -4.89 1.48
N THR A 34 34.14 -4.33 1.77
CA THR A 34 34.55 -3.01 1.26
C THR A 34 35.53 -3.17 0.10
N ALA A 35 35.44 -2.25 -0.84
CA ALA A 35 36.36 -2.16 -1.97
C ALA A 35 36.35 -0.76 -2.57
N ARG A 36 37.18 -0.57 -3.60
CA ARG A 36 37.21 0.64 -4.43
C ARG A 36 36.98 0.26 -5.90
N LEU A 37 36.07 0.95 -6.58
CA LEU A 37 35.84 0.74 -8.01
C LEU A 37 37.05 1.21 -8.83
N LYS A 38 37.60 0.37 -9.70
CA LYS A 38 38.69 0.73 -10.62
C LYS A 38 38.29 1.78 -11.64
N SER A 39 37.01 1.78 -12.04
CA SER A 39 36.51 2.68 -13.09
C SER A 39 36.53 4.16 -12.70
N ASN A 40 36.29 4.47 -11.41
CA ASN A 40 36.16 5.87 -10.97
C ASN A 40 36.80 6.16 -9.59
N GLY A 41 37.43 5.16 -8.97
CA GLY A 41 38.07 5.28 -7.66
C GLY A 41 37.12 5.45 -6.46
N LYS A 42 35.81 5.36 -6.65
CA LYS A 42 34.82 5.50 -5.55
C LYS A 42 34.89 4.32 -4.59
N GLU A 43 34.72 4.61 -3.31
CA GLU A 43 34.58 3.58 -2.27
C GLU A 43 33.19 2.96 -2.35
N VAL A 44 33.16 1.63 -2.31
CA VAL A 44 31.93 0.86 -2.44
C VAL A 44 31.85 -0.23 -1.35
N VAL A 45 30.65 -0.67 -1.11
CA VAL A 45 30.36 -1.91 -0.39
C VAL A 45 29.80 -2.94 -1.37
N ILE A 46 30.23 -4.18 -1.18
CA ILE A 46 29.84 -5.32 -1.98
C ILE A 46 29.09 -6.28 -1.08
N LYS A 47 27.78 -6.38 -1.27
CA LYS A 47 26.92 -7.35 -0.60
C LYS A 47 26.92 -8.63 -1.43
N VAL A 48 27.29 -9.75 -0.83
CA VAL A 48 27.41 -11.06 -1.52
C VAL A 48 26.63 -12.09 -0.75
N ILE A 49 25.81 -12.87 -1.45
CA ILE A 49 25.12 -14.01 -0.85
C ILE A 49 26.13 -15.08 -0.45
N ARG A 50 25.96 -15.62 0.76
CA ARG A 50 26.84 -16.68 1.25
C ARG A 50 26.82 -17.88 0.31
N PRO A 51 27.97 -18.43 -0.06
CA PRO A 51 28.02 -19.64 -0.86
C PRO A 51 27.29 -20.79 -0.13
N ASP A 52 26.61 -21.63 -0.90
CA ASP A 52 25.90 -22.81 -0.42
C ASP A 52 24.77 -22.57 0.60
N ILE A 53 24.28 -21.31 0.74
CA ILE A 53 23.15 -21.01 1.64
C ILE A 53 21.83 -21.63 1.17
N LEU A 54 21.59 -21.72 -0.14
CA LEU A 54 20.35 -22.26 -0.71
C LEU A 54 20.10 -23.74 -0.32
N PRO A 55 21.07 -24.67 -0.36
CA PRO A 55 20.90 -26.01 0.16
C PRO A 55 20.52 -26.06 1.64
N VAL A 56 21.10 -25.18 2.47
CA VAL A 56 20.79 -25.09 3.91
C VAL A 56 19.33 -24.63 4.08
N ILE A 57 18.93 -23.54 3.44
CA ILE A 57 17.55 -23.02 3.45
C ILE A 57 16.55 -24.11 3.02
N LYS A 58 16.85 -24.85 1.95
CA LYS A 58 15.97 -25.93 1.49
C LYS A 58 15.86 -27.08 2.47
N ALA A 59 16.94 -27.39 3.23
CA ALA A 59 16.91 -28.40 4.27
C ALA A 59 16.05 -27.95 5.48
N ASP A 60 16.21 -26.70 5.90
CA ASP A 60 15.44 -26.10 6.99
C ASP A 60 13.95 -26.00 6.62
N LEU A 61 13.62 -25.56 5.42
CA LEU A 61 12.25 -25.51 4.91
C LEU A 61 11.60 -26.90 4.91
N LYS A 62 12.33 -27.98 4.55
CA LYS A 62 11.79 -29.35 4.64
C LYS A 62 11.41 -29.72 6.06
N LEU A 63 12.21 -29.30 7.04
CA LEU A 63 11.92 -29.54 8.46
C LEU A 63 10.67 -28.76 8.88
N ILE A 64 10.60 -27.45 8.55
CA ILE A 64 9.48 -26.59 8.88
C ILE A 64 8.19 -27.10 8.24
N TYR A 65 8.21 -27.56 6.98
CA TYR A 65 7.07 -28.20 6.33
C TYR A 65 6.60 -29.49 7.02
N ARG A 66 7.53 -30.30 7.56
CA ARG A 66 7.16 -31.48 8.34
C ARG A 66 6.43 -31.09 9.62
N LEU A 67 6.95 -30.10 10.34
CA LEU A 67 6.33 -29.57 11.56
C LEU A 67 4.94 -28.97 11.25
N ALA A 68 4.84 -28.15 10.23
CA ALA A 68 3.58 -27.53 9.79
C ALA A 68 2.48 -28.56 9.50
N ARG A 69 2.83 -29.73 8.93
CA ARG A 69 1.87 -30.82 8.69
C ARG A 69 1.37 -31.49 9.97
N TRP A 70 2.10 -31.38 11.09
CA TRP A 70 1.70 -31.97 12.36
C TRP A 70 0.80 -31.01 13.18
N VAL A 71 0.96 -29.70 13.01
CA VAL A 71 0.18 -28.67 13.74
C VAL A 71 -1.33 -28.92 13.70
N PRO A 72 -1.98 -29.26 12.53
CA PRO A 72 -3.41 -29.53 12.50
C PRO A 72 -3.86 -30.78 13.26
N ARG A 73 -2.91 -31.64 13.63
CA ARG A 73 -3.17 -32.86 14.40
C ARG A 73 -2.94 -32.66 15.89
N LEU A 74 -2.07 -31.74 16.26
CA LEU A 74 -1.63 -31.51 17.63
C LEU A 74 -2.40 -30.39 18.33
N LEU A 75 -2.89 -29.42 17.58
CA LEU A 75 -3.60 -28.25 18.12
C LEU A 75 -5.06 -28.22 17.66
N PRO A 76 -6.02 -27.93 18.58
CA PRO A 76 -7.44 -27.85 18.25
C PRO A 76 -7.73 -26.87 17.10
N ASP A 77 -7.07 -25.70 17.07
CA ASP A 77 -7.21 -24.68 16.04
C ASP A 77 -6.19 -24.82 14.89
N GLY A 78 -5.39 -25.88 14.89
CA GLY A 78 -4.29 -26.04 13.96
C GLY A 78 -4.70 -26.04 12.46
N ARG A 79 -5.92 -26.46 12.14
CA ARG A 79 -6.45 -26.39 10.76
C ARG A 79 -6.77 -24.97 10.34
N ARG A 80 -7.28 -24.14 11.26
CA ARG A 80 -7.60 -22.73 11.03
C ARG A 80 -6.36 -21.89 10.74
N LEU A 81 -5.23 -22.24 11.34
CA LEU A 81 -3.95 -21.53 11.18
C LEU A 81 -3.31 -21.74 9.80
N ARG A 82 -3.79 -22.70 9.00
CA ARG A 82 -3.24 -23.02 7.65
C ARG A 82 -1.71 -23.06 7.63
N PRO A 83 -1.05 -23.81 8.54
CA PRO A 83 0.39 -23.68 8.76
C PRO A 83 1.23 -24.00 7.52
N THR A 84 0.76 -24.88 6.65
CA THR A 84 1.46 -25.20 5.39
C THR A 84 1.45 -24.02 4.41
N GLU A 85 0.39 -23.22 4.39
CA GLU A 85 0.31 -22.00 3.57
C GLU A 85 1.25 -20.92 4.12
N VAL A 86 1.30 -20.76 5.44
CA VAL A 86 2.23 -19.84 6.11
C VAL A 86 3.68 -20.21 5.76
N VAL A 87 4.05 -21.50 5.81
CA VAL A 87 5.40 -21.93 5.44
C VAL A 87 5.68 -21.70 3.96
N ARG A 88 4.70 -21.84 3.08
CA ARG A 88 4.86 -21.56 1.65
C ARG A 88 5.13 -20.07 1.39
N GLU A 89 4.43 -19.18 2.06
CA GLU A 89 4.68 -17.74 1.95
C GLU A 89 6.06 -17.37 2.53
N TYR A 90 6.45 -18.00 3.64
CA TYR A 90 7.79 -17.83 4.21
C TYR A 90 8.89 -18.31 3.25
N GLU A 91 8.72 -19.49 2.62
CA GLU A 91 9.63 -19.99 1.60
C GLU A 91 9.80 -19.01 0.45
N LYS A 92 8.68 -18.46 -0.06
CA LYS A 92 8.72 -17.47 -1.13
C LYS A 92 9.53 -16.24 -0.72
N THR A 93 9.28 -15.72 0.47
CA THR A 93 10.02 -14.55 1.00
C THR A 93 11.52 -14.85 1.11
N LEU A 94 11.90 -16.02 1.67
CA LEU A 94 13.31 -16.40 1.76
C LEU A 94 14.01 -16.57 0.41
N ILE A 95 13.31 -17.15 -0.57
CA ILE A 95 13.87 -17.31 -1.93
C ILE A 95 14.01 -15.95 -2.61
N ASP A 96 13.05 -15.05 -2.41
CA ASP A 96 13.09 -13.69 -2.93
C ASP A 96 14.27 -12.89 -2.36
N GLU A 97 14.61 -13.08 -1.08
CA GLU A 97 15.79 -12.48 -0.43
C GLU A 97 17.13 -12.96 -1.00
N LEU A 98 17.16 -14.11 -1.69
CA LEU A 98 18.37 -14.60 -2.36
C LEU A 98 18.64 -13.93 -3.71
N ASN A 99 17.85 -12.96 -4.12
CA ASN A 99 18.04 -12.24 -5.37
C ASN A 99 18.38 -10.76 -5.12
N LEU A 100 19.68 -10.46 -5.09
CA LEU A 100 20.17 -9.10 -4.85
C LEU A 100 19.88 -8.11 -6.01
N LEU A 101 19.51 -8.58 -7.20
CA LEU A 101 19.04 -7.68 -8.28
C LEU A 101 17.71 -7.02 -7.91
N ARG A 102 16.83 -7.74 -7.19
CA ARG A 102 15.58 -7.14 -6.69
C ARG A 102 15.84 -6.06 -5.65
N GLU A 103 16.74 -6.33 -4.72
CA GLU A 103 17.17 -5.33 -3.73
C GLU A 103 17.82 -4.11 -4.41
N SER A 104 18.66 -4.34 -5.41
CA SER A 104 19.26 -3.27 -6.23
C SER A 104 18.19 -2.41 -6.91
N ALA A 105 17.19 -3.03 -7.53
CA ALA A 105 16.10 -2.32 -8.20
C ALA A 105 15.25 -1.50 -7.20
N ASN A 106 14.97 -2.07 -6.02
CA ASN A 106 14.26 -1.38 -4.95
C ASN A 106 15.03 -0.16 -4.45
N ALA A 107 16.34 -0.32 -4.21
CA ALA A 107 17.22 0.78 -3.77
C ALA A 107 17.27 1.92 -4.80
N ILE A 108 17.39 1.59 -6.09
CA ILE A 108 17.37 2.57 -7.19
C ILE A 108 16.02 3.31 -7.22
N GLN A 109 14.91 2.59 -7.05
CA GLN A 109 13.59 3.22 -7.03
C GLN A 109 13.42 4.15 -5.82
N LEU A 110 13.80 3.70 -4.61
CA LEU A 110 13.74 4.54 -3.41
C LEU A 110 14.65 5.76 -3.53
N ARG A 111 15.87 5.61 -4.07
CA ARG A 111 16.77 6.72 -4.32
C ARG A 111 16.15 7.75 -5.25
N ARG A 112 15.54 7.33 -6.35
CA ARG A 112 14.83 8.22 -7.29
C ARG A 112 13.67 8.95 -6.60
N ASN A 113 12.91 8.27 -5.75
CA ASN A 113 11.79 8.88 -5.04
C ASN A 113 12.25 9.98 -4.06
N PHE A 114 13.48 9.89 -3.56
CA PHE A 114 14.08 10.82 -2.59
C PHE A 114 15.27 11.59 -3.17
N GLU A 115 15.37 11.70 -4.49
CA GLU A 115 16.37 12.55 -5.14
C GLU A 115 16.26 13.98 -4.59
N ASP A 116 17.39 14.56 -4.21
CA ASP A 116 17.49 15.89 -3.59
C ASP A 116 16.71 16.09 -2.27
N SER A 117 16.22 15.01 -1.65
CA SER A 117 15.51 15.10 -0.38
C SER A 117 16.45 15.49 0.77
N PRO A 118 16.04 16.46 1.61
CA PRO A 118 16.81 16.77 2.82
C PRO A 118 16.58 15.75 3.95
N MET A 119 15.66 14.80 3.80
CA MET A 119 15.22 13.90 4.87
C MET A 119 15.84 12.50 4.80
N LEU A 120 15.95 11.95 3.58
CA LEU A 120 16.41 10.57 3.37
C LEU A 120 17.41 10.54 2.21
N TYR A 121 18.47 9.78 2.40
CA TYR A 121 19.45 9.41 1.40
C TYR A 121 19.48 7.89 1.24
N ILE A 122 19.46 7.43 0.01
CA ILE A 122 19.68 6.02 -0.35
C ILE A 122 20.98 5.97 -1.13
N PRO A 123 21.96 5.12 -0.75
CA PRO A 123 23.24 5.00 -1.44
C PRO A 123 23.09 4.69 -2.92
N GLU A 124 23.99 5.20 -3.73
CA GLU A 124 24.05 4.91 -5.16
C GLU A 124 24.33 3.43 -5.38
N VAL A 125 23.51 2.77 -6.20
CA VAL A 125 23.75 1.40 -6.64
C VAL A 125 24.44 1.44 -8.00
N TYR A 126 25.38 0.54 -8.22
CA TYR A 126 26.11 0.39 -9.48
C TYR A 126 25.63 -0.85 -10.25
N PRO A 127 24.59 -0.73 -11.09
CA PRO A 127 23.92 -1.88 -11.71
C PRO A 127 24.84 -2.76 -12.57
N ASP A 128 25.83 -2.13 -13.24
CA ASP A 128 26.79 -2.84 -14.11
C ASP A 128 27.63 -3.88 -13.36
N TYR A 129 27.70 -3.76 -12.02
CA TYR A 129 28.44 -4.67 -11.15
C TYR A 129 27.51 -5.54 -10.30
N CYS A 130 26.20 -5.47 -10.53
CA CYS A 130 25.21 -6.26 -9.78
C CYS A 130 24.83 -7.55 -10.52
N SER A 131 24.49 -8.58 -9.75
CA SER A 131 23.98 -9.86 -10.21
C SER A 131 23.00 -10.44 -9.18
N GLU A 132 22.38 -11.58 -9.44
CA GLU A 132 21.51 -12.24 -8.45
C GLU A 132 22.22 -12.50 -7.12
N GLY A 133 23.51 -12.81 -7.14
CA GLY A 133 24.29 -13.13 -5.94
C GLY A 133 25.14 -11.99 -5.40
N MET A 134 25.18 -10.84 -6.06
CA MET A 134 26.06 -9.74 -5.71
C MET A 134 25.40 -8.38 -5.98
N MET A 135 25.48 -7.48 -5.02
CA MET A 135 25.07 -6.08 -5.16
C MET A 135 26.23 -5.16 -4.81
N VAL A 136 26.46 -4.16 -5.63
CA VAL A 136 27.51 -3.14 -5.41
C VAL A 136 26.85 -1.79 -5.24
N MET A 137 27.15 -1.13 -4.14
CA MET A 137 26.60 0.17 -3.79
C MET A 137 27.66 1.07 -3.16
N GLU A 138 27.37 2.35 -3.13
CA GLU A 138 28.19 3.36 -2.49
C GLU A 138 28.44 3.03 -1.01
N ARG A 139 29.70 3.21 -0.55
CA ARG A 139 30.02 3.14 0.86
C ARG A 139 29.56 4.41 1.54
N ILE A 140 28.73 4.28 2.54
CA ILE A 140 28.25 5.40 3.37
C ILE A 140 28.98 5.46 4.69
N TYR A 141 28.98 6.64 5.26
CA TYR A 141 29.45 6.91 6.60
C TYR A 141 28.34 7.63 7.38
N GLY A 142 28.01 7.12 8.55
CA GLY A 142 26.94 7.68 9.37
C GLY A 142 26.93 7.06 10.77
N ILE A 143 26.14 7.65 11.65
CA ILE A 143 25.91 7.16 12.99
C ILE A 143 24.68 6.24 12.94
N PRO A 144 24.75 4.98 13.45
CA PRO A 144 23.57 4.14 13.55
C PRO A 144 22.46 4.86 14.32
N VAL A 145 21.23 4.80 13.83
CA VAL A 145 20.08 5.46 14.49
C VAL A 145 19.82 4.95 15.90
N SER A 146 20.25 3.73 16.19
CA SER A 146 20.17 3.11 17.53
C SER A 146 21.18 3.66 18.52
N ASP A 147 22.25 4.30 18.05
CA ASP A 147 23.27 4.88 18.93
C ASP A 147 22.92 6.34 19.28
N VAL A 148 21.91 6.47 20.14
CA VAL A 148 21.39 7.77 20.61
C VAL A 148 22.49 8.60 21.25
N ALA A 149 23.38 7.97 22.02
CA ALA A 149 24.48 8.67 22.71
C ALA A 149 25.47 9.29 21.72
N ALA A 150 25.79 8.58 20.62
CA ALA A 150 26.65 9.13 19.57
C ALA A 150 25.95 10.26 18.80
N LEU A 151 24.66 10.17 18.55
CA LEU A 151 23.86 11.22 17.92
C LEU A 151 23.81 12.48 18.77
N GLU A 152 23.57 12.35 20.08
CA GLU A 152 23.58 13.48 21.02
C GLU A 152 24.97 14.13 21.10
N LYS A 153 26.03 13.30 21.19
CA LYS A 153 27.41 13.78 21.19
C LYS A 153 27.78 14.54 19.91
N ASN A 154 27.22 14.14 18.78
CA ASN A 154 27.37 14.83 17.49
C ASN A 154 26.57 16.15 17.42
N GLY A 155 25.73 16.47 18.42
CA GLY A 155 24.88 17.65 18.42
C GLY A 155 23.67 17.53 17.50
N THR A 156 23.25 16.31 17.16
CA THR A 156 22.14 16.05 16.24
C THR A 156 20.84 16.60 16.82
N ASN A 157 20.08 17.31 15.99
CA ASN A 157 18.72 17.78 16.36
C ASN A 157 17.75 16.58 16.41
N MET A 158 17.68 15.97 17.59
CA MET A 158 16.92 14.73 17.84
C MET A 158 15.43 14.90 17.56
N LYS A 159 14.86 16.06 17.90
CA LYS A 159 13.46 16.36 17.61
C LYS A 159 13.18 16.38 16.10
N LEU A 160 13.96 17.13 15.36
CA LEU A 160 13.82 17.22 13.91
C LEU A 160 14.06 15.86 13.24
N LEU A 161 15.01 15.08 13.74
CA LEU A 161 15.29 13.74 13.25
C LEU A 161 14.09 12.82 13.46
N ALA A 162 13.50 12.81 14.65
CA ALA A 162 12.31 12.00 14.94
C ALA A 162 11.11 12.40 14.07
N GLU A 163 10.83 13.71 13.92
CA GLU A 163 9.77 14.22 13.05
C GLU A 163 10.00 13.82 11.57
N ARG A 164 11.24 13.87 11.09
CA ARG A 164 11.61 13.43 9.74
C ARG A 164 11.39 11.95 9.51
N GLY A 165 11.64 11.11 10.49
CA GLY A 165 11.35 9.67 10.39
C GLY A 165 9.88 9.41 10.06
N VAL A 166 8.98 10.12 10.74
CA VAL A 166 7.54 10.07 10.48
C VAL A 166 7.22 10.61 9.07
N GLN A 167 7.78 11.76 8.71
CA GLN A 167 7.56 12.35 7.39
C GLN A 167 8.06 11.46 6.25
N VAL A 168 9.23 10.83 6.38
CA VAL A 168 9.77 9.87 5.40
C VAL A 168 8.81 8.70 5.22
N PHE A 169 8.30 8.13 6.32
CA PHE A 169 7.34 7.03 6.26
C PHE A 169 6.08 7.44 5.49
N PHE A 170 5.42 8.53 5.88
CA PHE A 170 4.19 8.96 5.23
C PHE A 170 4.40 9.37 3.77
N THR A 171 5.56 9.95 3.44
CA THR A 171 5.95 10.28 2.07
C THR A 171 6.05 9.02 1.21
N GLN A 172 6.73 8.00 1.67
CA GLN A 172 6.86 6.72 0.97
C GLN A 172 5.49 6.06 0.73
N VAL A 173 4.63 6.07 1.74
CA VAL A 173 3.31 5.41 1.69
C VAL A 173 2.36 6.18 0.78
N PHE A 174 2.18 7.48 1.01
CA PHE A 174 1.10 8.25 0.38
C PHE A 174 1.52 8.99 -0.88
N ARG A 175 2.76 9.50 -0.97
CA ARG A 175 3.26 10.13 -2.18
C ARG A 175 3.71 9.07 -3.19
N ASP A 176 4.60 8.17 -2.77
CA ASP A 176 5.31 7.27 -3.66
C ASP A 176 4.58 5.93 -3.88
N SER A 177 3.69 5.54 -2.97
CA SER A 177 3.03 4.22 -2.96
C SER A 177 4.02 3.05 -2.96
N PHE A 178 5.25 3.33 -2.54
CA PHE A 178 6.37 2.41 -2.50
C PHE A 178 7.19 2.72 -1.25
N PHE A 179 7.23 1.79 -0.31
CA PHE A 179 7.82 2.04 0.99
C PHE A 179 8.77 0.92 1.42
N HIS A 180 9.81 1.32 2.12
CA HIS A 180 10.73 0.42 2.79
C HIS A 180 9.99 -0.29 3.94
N ALA A 181 9.85 -1.59 3.83
CA ALA A 181 9.04 -2.37 4.76
C ALA A 181 9.84 -3.03 5.90
N ASP A 182 11.14 -2.78 5.97
CA ASP A 182 12.02 -3.26 7.03
C ASP A 182 12.90 -2.15 7.63
N MET A 183 12.25 -1.11 8.14
CA MET A 183 12.93 0.03 8.80
C MET A 183 13.47 -0.34 10.19
N HIS A 184 14.12 -1.51 10.28
CA HIS A 184 14.81 -1.92 11.49
C HIS A 184 15.97 -0.96 11.79
N PRO A 185 16.22 -0.56 13.06
CA PRO A 185 17.29 0.37 13.41
C PRO A 185 18.69 -0.01 12.90
N GLY A 186 18.94 -1.29 12.65
CA GLY A 186 20.19 -1.79 12.07
C GLY A 186 20.40 -1.43 10.59
N ASN A 187 19.32 -1.07 9.88
CA ASN A 187 19.35 -0.73 8.46
C ASN A 187 19.34 0.79 8.21
N ILE A 188 19.37 1.58 9.30
CA ILE A 188 19.19 3.03 9.24
C ILE A 188 20.35 3.72 9.94
N PHE A 189 20.97 4.64 9.21
CA PHE A 189 22.01 5.52 9.73
C PHE A 189 21.55 6.98 9.65
N VAL A 190 22.29 7.85 10.32
CA VAL A 190 22.11 9.31 10.28
C VAL A 190 23.42 9.94 9.82
N SER A 191 23.34 10.86 8.87
CA SER A 191 24.51 11.62 8.42
C SER A 191 25.03 12.49 9.57
N TYR A 192 26.33 12.48 9.78
CA TYR A 192 27.02 13.31 10.79
C TYR A 192 27.38 14.71 10.29
N GLU A 193 27.28 14.97 8.98
CA GLU A 193 27.77 16.19 8.35
C GLU A 193 26.99 17.45 8.75
N HIS A 194 25.68 17.31 8.93
CA HIS A 194 24.78 18.44 9.26
C HIS A 194 23.88 18.09 10.46
N PRO A 195 24.43 18.11 11.68
CA PRO A 195 23.69 17.69 12.87
C PRO A 195 22.46 18.56 13.18
N GLU A 196 22.48 19.84 12.81
CA GLU A 196 21.34 20.75 12.93
C GLU A 196 20.22 20.45 11.91
N ASN A 197 20.57 19.79 10.79
CA ASN A 197 19.69 19.42 9.70
C ASN A 197 19.85 17.92 9.35
N PRO A 198 19.61 17.00 10.31
CA PRO A 198 19.98 15.60 10.21
C PRO A 198 19.23 14.88 9.08
N LYS A 199 19.93 14.04 8.32
CA LYS A 199 19.41 13.25 7.21
C LYS A 199 19.56 11.75 7.51
N TYR A 200 18.49 10.99 7.31
CA TYR A 200 18.55 9.53 7.35
C TYR A 200 19.29 8.94 6.16
N ILE A 201 19.93 7.81 6.35
CA ILE A 201 20.54 7.00 5.31
C ILE A 201 19.99 5.58 5.46
N GLY A 202 19.33 5.06 4.43
CA GLY A 202 18.81 3.68 4.39
C GLY A 202 19.73 2.79 3.56
N ILE A 203 20.13 1.63 4.10
CA ILE A 203 21.15 0.78 3.48
C ILE A 203 20.68 -0.59 2.99
N ASP A 204 19.56 -1.09 3.49
CA ASP A 204 18.99 -2.39 3.10
C ASP A 204 17.58 -2.18 2.55
N CYS A 205 17.40 -2.44 1.26
CA CYS A 205 16.14 -2.29 0.56
C CYS A 205 15.56 -3.65 0.10
N GLY A 206 15.93 -4.73 0.78
CA GLY A 206 15.50 -6.09 0.43
C GLY A 206 13.98 -6.28 0.51
N ILE A 207 13.36 -5.69 1.53
CA ILE A 207 11.90 -5.79 1.75
C ILE A 207 11.26 -4.42 1.51
N VAL A 208 10.41 -4.36 0.49
CA VAL A 208 9.60 -3.18 0.17
C VAL A 208 8.13 -3.54 0.07
N GLY A 209 7.27 -2.58 0.38
CA GLY A 209 5.84 -2.70 0.16
C GLY A 209 5.37 -1.72 -0.92
N SER A 210 4.30 -2.08 -1.60
CA SER A 210 3.65 -1.18 -2.55
C SER A 210 2.15 -1.16 -2.30
N LEU A 211 1.53 0.00 -2.50
CA LEU A 211 0.08 0.17 -2.41
C LEU A 211 -0.47 0.49 -3.80
N ASN A 212 -1.56 -0.16 -4.17
CA ASN A 212 -2.31 0.25 -5.34
C ASN A 212 -3.09 1.55 -5.05
N LYS A 213 -3.65 2.16 -6.09
CA LYS A 213 -4.36 3.45 -5.98
C LYS A 213 -5.58 3.36 -5.05
N GLU A 214 -6.27 2.24 -5.07
CA GLU A 214 -7.48 2.02 -4.28
C GLU A 214 -7.16 1.82 -2.81
N ASP A 215 -6.23 0.92 -2.48
CA ASP A 215 -5.79 0.69 -1.10
C ASP A 215 -5.25 1.97 -0.46
N LYS A 216 -4.47 2.76 -1.23
CA LYS A 216 -3.95 4.04 -0.76
C LYS A 216 -5.06 5.04 -0.43
N ARG A 217 -6.08 5.13 -1.28
CA ARG A 217 -7.24 6.00 -1.04
C ARG A 217 -7.99 5.57 0.21
N TYR A 218 -8.36 4.29 0.30
CA TYR A 218 -9.08 3.77 1.46
C TYR A 218 -8.28 3.93 2.75
N LEU A 219 -6.98 3.69 2.70
CA LEU A 219 -6.11 3.88 3.86
C LEU A 219 -6.12 5.33 4.33
N ALA A 220 -5.99 6.29 3.41
CA ALA A 220 -6.01 7.71 3.74
C ALA A 220 -7.36 8.18 4.28
N GLU A 221 -8.46 7.75 3.66
CA GLU A 221 -9.82 8.05 4.12
C GLU A 221 -10.08 7.46 5.52
N ASN A 222 -9.63 6.22 5.76
CA ASN A 222 -9.70 5.59 7.08
C ASN A 222 -8.90 6.34 8.14
N PHE A 223 -7.68 6.77 7.83
CA PHE A 223 -6.90 7.57 8.76
C PHE A 223 -7.62 8.86 9.13
N ILE A 224 -8.17 9.59 8.16
CA ILE A 224 -8.90 10.84 8.44
C ILE A 224 -10.16 10.59 9.25
N ALA A 225 -10.97 9.61 8.87
CA ALA A 225 -12.16 9.26 9.62
C ALA A 225 -11.82 8.89 11.07
N PHE A 226 -10.75 8.11 11.26
CA PHE A 226 -10.23 7.75 12.57
C PHE A 226 -9.79 8.99 13.37
N PHE A 227 -9.03 9.90 12.78
CA PHE A 227 -8.60 11.14 13.42
C PHE A 227 -9.77 12.06 13.83
N ASN A 228 -10.83 12.04 13.03
CA ASN A 228 -12.04 12.79 13.31
C ASN A 228 -13.00 12.06 14.26
N ARG A 229 -12.61 10.87 14.75
CA ARG A 229 -13.45 9.98 15.58
C ARG A 229 -14.77 9.58 14.90
N ASP A 230 -14.76 9.58 13.58
CA ASP A 230 -15.90 9.13 12.76
C ASP A 230 -15.82 7.61 12.56
N TYR A 231 -16.14 6.86 13.61
CA TYR A 231 -16.05 5.40 13.63
C TYR A 231 -17.04 4.74 12.67
N ARG A 232 -18.17 5.39 12.43
CA ARG A 232 -19.13 4.92 11.42
C ARG A 232 -18.49 4.95 10.04
N LYS A 233 -17.86 6.05 9.68
CA LYS A 233 -17.16 6.18 8.40
C LYS A 233 -16.01 5.17 8.27
N VAL A 234 -15.29 4.90 9.36
CA VAL A 234 -14.25 3.85 9.37
C VAL A 234 -14.87 2.48 9.07
N ALA A 235 -15.99 2.13 9.70
CA ALA A 235 -16.67 0.85 9.46
C ALA A 235 -17.19 0.74 8.01
N GLU A 236 -17.84 1.78 7.50
CA GLU A 236 -18.32 1.85 6.12
C GLU A 236 -17.17 1.67 5.10
N LEU A 237 -16.05 2.37 5.29
CA LEU A 237 -14.88 2.26 4.42
C LEU A 237 -14.30 0.85 4.39
N HIS A 238 -14.31 0.12 5.51
CA HIS A 238 -13.84 -1.27 5.53
C HIS A 238 -14.75 -2.21 4.74
N VAL A 239 -16.07 -1.96 4.76
CA VAL A 239 -17.03 -2.72 3.95
C VAL A 239 -16.89 -2.36 2.47
N ASP A 240 -16.84 -1.06 2.16
CA ASP A 240 -16.75 -0.55 0.78
C ASP A 240 -15.46 -1.00 0.07
N SER A 241 -14.35 -1.12 0.82
CA SER A 241 -13.08 -1.63 0.29
C SER A 241 -13.04 -3.15 0.10
N GLY A 242 -14.02 -3.86 0.62
CA GLY A 242 -14.03 -5.33 0.63
C GLY A 242 -13.04 -5.93 1.63
N TRP A 243 -12.54 -5.16 2.59
CA TRP A 243 -11.66 -5.67 3.64
C TRP A 243 -12.41 -6.53 4.67
N VAL A 244 -13.67 -6.27 4.84
CA VAL A 244 -14.62 -7.13 5.58
C VAL A 244 -15.73 -7.57 4.63
N PRO A 245 -16.43 -8.70 4.90
CA PRO A 245 -17.53 -9.17 4.07
C PRO A 245 -18.62 -8.11 3.89
N PRO A 246 -19.28 -8.06 2.72
CA PRO A 246 -20.29 -7.04 2.42
C PRO A 246 -21.57 -7.17 3.26
N ASP A 247 -21.79 -8.32 3.89
CA ASP A 247 -22.89 -8.60 4.83
C ASP A 247 -22.54 -8.25 6.28
N THR A 248 -21.37 -7.64 6.53
CA THR A 248 -20.96 -7.18 7.85
C THR A 248 -21.93 -6.12 8.38
N ASN A 249 -22.42 -6.30 9.60
CA ASN A 249 -23.24 -5.29 10.27
C ASN A 249 -22.40 -4.07 10.64
N VAL A 250 -22.60 -2.97 9.91
CA VAL A 250 -21.83 -1.72 10.08
C VAL A 250 -21.99 -1.15 11.49
N GLU A 251 -23.16 -1.21 12.09
CA GLU A 251 -23.42 -0.66 13.44
C GLU A 251 -22.67 -1.44 14.52
N GLU A 252 -22.68 -2.78 14.41
CA GLU A 252 -21.94 -3.65 15.34
C GLU A 252 -20.43 -3.47 15.17
N PHE A 253 -19.96 -3.31 13.93
CA PHE A 253 -18.56 -3.07 13.64
C PHE A 253 -18.11 -1.68 14.10
N GLU A 254 -18.92 -0.62 13.88
CA GLU A 254 -18.69 0.71 14.43
C GLU A 254 -18.55 0.68 15.95
N PHE A 255 -19.48 0.01 16.65
CA PHE A 255 -19.44 -0.12 18.10
C PHE A 255 -18.16 -0.82 18.58
N ALA A 256 -17.75 -1.89 17.89
CA ALA A 256 -16.51 -2.60 18.22
C ALA A 256 -15.28 -1.73 18.01
N ILE A 257 -15.19 -0.95 16.92
CA ILE A 257 -14.12 0.01 16.65
C ILE A 257 -14.10 1.10 17.73
N ARG A 258 -15.26 1.68 18.03
CA ARG A 258 -15.40 2.71 19.07
C ARG A 258 -14.91 2.23 20.42
N THR A 259 -15.31 1.02 20.83
CA THR A 259 -14.91 0.43 22.12
C THR A 259 -13.40 0.32 22.27
N VAL A 260 -12.69 0.05 21.19
CA VAL A 260 -11.22 -0.05 21.21
C VAL A 260 -10.55 1.31 21.13
N CYS A 261 -11.11 2.23 20.33
CA CYS A 261 -10.45 3.47 19.98
C CYS A 261 -10.75 4.61 20.97
N GLU A 262 -11.98 4.72 21.47
CA GLU A 262 -12.38 5.84 22.36
C GLU A 262 -11.50 5.97 23.63
N PRO A 263 -11.19 4.88 24.36
CA PRO A 263 -10.33 4.98 25.54
C PRO A 263 -8.91 5.44 25.23
N ILE A 264 -8.51 5.32 23.98
CA ILE A 264 -7.16 5.72 23.53
C ILE A 264 -7.12 7.24 23.36
N PHE A 265 -8.18 7.83 22.83
CA PHE A 265 -8.29 9.28 22.63
C PHE A 265 -8.49 10.11 23.92
N GLU A 266 -8.77 9.45 25.04
CA GLU A 266 -8.80 10.09 26.36
C GLU A 266 -7.39 10.37 26.91
N LYS A 267 -6.36 9.71 26.34
CA LYS A 267 -4.96 9.92 26.71
C LYS A 267 -4.34 11.07 25.92
N PRO A 268 -3.31 11.75 26.48
CA PRO A 268 -2.53 12.69 25.69
C PRO A 268 -1.98 12.00 24.42
N LEU A 269 -2.07 12.63 23.27
CA LEU A 269 -1.67 12.05 21.98
C LEU A 269 -0.21 11.53 21.99
N ALA A 270 0.67 12.19 22.73
CA ALA A 270 2.05 11.77 22.91
C ALA A 270 2.20 10.44 23.67
N GLU A 271 1.20 10.02 24.44
CA GLU A 271 1.20 8.75 25.19
C GLU A 271 0.57 7.60 24.40
N ILE A 272 -0.10 7.89 23.28
CA ILE A 272 -0.76 6.91 22.45
C ILE A 272 0.28 6.22 21.55
N SER A 273 0.42 4.90 21.68
CA SER A 273 1.14 4.09 20.70
C SER A 273 0.23 3.78 19.51
N PHE A 274 0.53 4.39 18.38
CA PHE A 274 -0.21 4.19 17.15
C PHE A 274 -0.15 2.75 16.64
N GLY A 275 1.01 2.14 16.76
CA GLY A 275 1.16 0.75 16.39
C GLY A 275 0.30 -0.19 17.21
N HIS A 276 0.14 0.05 18.53
CA HIS A 276 -0.76 -0.72 19.37
C HIS A 276 -2.24 -0.46 19.04
N VAL A 277 -2.60 0.76 18.70
CA VAL A 277 -3.96 1.10 18.23
C VAL A 277 -4.28 0.29 16.98
N LEU A 278 -3.39 0.29 16.03
CA LEU A 278 -3.55 -0.42 14.77
C LEU A 278 -3.64 -1.95 15.00
N LEU A 279 -2.81 -2.51 15.89
CA LEU A 279 -2.90 -3.92 16.31
C LEU A 279 -4.27 -4.26 16.89
N ASN A 280 -4.77 -3.43 17.80
CA ASN A 280 -6.08 -3.66 18.42
C ASN A 280 -7.21 -3.54 17.40
N LEU A 281 -7.11 -2.60 16.47
CA LEU A 281 -8.07 -2.43 15.38
C LEU A 281 -8.07 -3.67 14.46
N PHE A 282 -6.90 -4.19 14.08
CA PHE A 282 -6.80 -5.44 13.31
C PHE A 282 -7.38 -6.64 14.05
N ASN A 283 -7.11 -6.76 15.36
CA ASN A 283 -7.68 -7.85 16.16
C ASN A 283 -9.20 -7.75 16.24
N THR A 284 -9.74 -6.54 16.31
CA THR A 284 -11.18 -6.29 16.28
C THR A 284 -11.76 -6.64 14.91
N ALA A 285 -11.16 -6.16 13.83
CA ALA A 285 -11.62 -6.43 12.47
C ALA A 285 -11.58 -7.94 12.12
N ARG A 286 -10.62 -8.69 12.69
CA ARG A 286 -10.59 -10.17 12.55
C ARG A 286 -11.86 -10.85 13.07
N ARG A 287 -12.52 -10.29 14.08
CA ARG A 287 -13.80 -10.83 14.61
C ARG A 287 -14.92 -10.70 13.58
N PHE A 288 -14.78 -9.77 12.64
CA PHE A 288 -15.67 -9.54 11.51
C PHE A 288 -15.17 -10.18 10.21
N ASN A 289 -14.34 -11.23 10.32
CA ASN A 289 -13.77 -11.97 9.18
C ASN A 289 -12.96 -11.11 8.21
N MET A 290 -12.30 -10.05 8.69
CA MET A 290 -11.42 -9.23 7.87
C MET A 290 -10.31 -10.09 7.27
N GLU A 291 -10.15 -10.05 5.96
CA GLU A 291 -8.99 -10.58 5.26
C GLU A 291 -7.84 -9.57 5.34
N VAL A 292 -6.79 -9.97 6.05
CA VAL A 292 -5.62 -9.10 6.23
C VAL A 292 -4.73 -9.19 5.01
N GLN A 293 -4.59 -8.09 4.29
CA GLN A 293 -3.68 -8.00 3.15
C GLN A 293 -2.22 -7.96 3.64
N PRO A 294 -1.29 -8.71 3.00
CA PRO A 294 0.12 -8.74 3.40
C PRO A 294 0.78 -7.34 3.44
N GLN A 295 0.41 -6.46 2.52
CA GLN A 295 0.91 -5.08 2.45
C GLN A 295 0.55 -4.27 3.69
N LEU A 296 -0.66 -4.47 4.25
CA LEU A 296 -1.08 -3.79 5.48
C LEU A 296 -0.30 -4.28 6.70
N VAL A 297 0.06 -5.57 6.73
CA VAL A 297 0.92 -6.12 7.80
C VAL A 297 2.32 -5.52 7.73
N LEU A 298 2.89 -5.40 6.54
CA LEU A 298 4.18 -4.74 6.33
C LEU A 298 4.13 -3.27 6.74
N LEU A 299 3.07 -2.57 6.36
CA LEU A 299 2.85 -1.18 6.74
C LEU A 299 2.78 -1.01 8.27
N GLN A 300 2.01 -1.87 8.94
CA GLN A 300 1.90 -1.89 10.40
C GLN A 300 3.24 -2.14 11.07
N LYS A 301 3.99 -3.15 10.63
CA LYS A 301 5.34 -3.46 11.14
C LYS A 301 6.25 -2.23 11.00
N THR A 302 6.25 -1.61 9.85
CA THR A 302 7.09 -0.43 9.57
C THR A 302 6.71 0.75 10.44
N LEU A 303 5.41 1.00 10.61
CA LEU A 303 4.93 2.08 11.46
C LEU A 303 5.31 1.88 12.93
N LEU A 304 5.27 0.64 13.43
CA LEU A 304 5.75 0.30 14.77
C LEU A 304 7.24 0.62 14.94
N TYR A 305 8.07 0.32 13.95
CA TYR A 305 9.50 0.66 14.00
C TYR A 305 9.71 2.17 13.96
N VAL A 306 9.01 2.89 13.08
CA VAL A 306 9.10 4.36 12.98
C VAL A 306 8.69 5.02 14.29
N GLU A 307 7.61 4.55 14.91
CA GLU A 307 7.17 5.03 16.23
C GLU A 307 8.19 4.71 17.31
N GLY A 308 8.69 3.48 17.36
CA GLY A 308 9.66 3.04 18.35
C GLY A 308 10.98 3.82 18.28
N VAL A 309 11.54 3.96 17.08
CA VAL A 309 12.75 4.76 16.85
C VAL A 309 12.48 6.23 17.13
N GLY A 310 11.36 6.77 16.66
CA GLY A 310 10.99 8.16 16.89
C GLY A 310 10.90 8.51 18.38
N ARG A 311 10.30 7.65 19.20
CA ARG A 311 10.22 7.84 20.66
C ARG A 311 11.55 7.62 21.37
N GLN A 312 12.41 6.75 20.86
CA GLN A 312 13.75 6.57 21.37
C GLN A 312 14.61 7.81 21.14
N LEU A 313 14.48 8.45 19.99
CA LEU A 313 15.18 9.69 19.65
C LEU A 313 14.60 10.92 20.38
N TYR A 314 13.27 10.99 20.45
CA TYR A 314 12.55 12.10 21.08
C TYR A 314 11.28 11.57 21.79
N PRO A 315 11.33 11.28 23.12
CA PRO A 315 10.23 10.67 23.88
C PRO A 315 8.91 11.43 23.82
N GLN A 316 8.96 12.72 23.56
CA GLN A 316 7.79 13.62 23.44
C GLN A 316 7.26 13.70 22.00
N LEU A 317 7.71 12.83 21.10
CA LEU A 317 7.25 12.80 19.71
C LEU A 317 5.73 12.57 19.66
N ASP A 318 5.03 13.54 19.12
CA ASP A 318 3.63 13.43 18.78
C ASP A 318 3.51 13.04 17.29
N LEU A 319 3.39 11.75 17.05
CA LEU A 319 3.30 11.18 15.70
C LEU A 319 2.07 11.74 14.96
N TRP A 320 0.98 12.01 15.68
CA TRP A 320 -0.27 12.54 15.13
C TRP A 320 -0.12 13.97 14.64
N LYS A 321 0.45 14.81 15.48
CA LYS A 321 0.71 16.20 15.13
C LYS A 321 1.62 16.32 13.91
N THR A 322 2.55 15.37 13.77
CA THR A 322 3.47 15.32 12.62
C THR A 322 2.81 14.74 11.37
N ALA A 323 1.96 13.71 11.50
CA ALA A 323 1.33 13.03 10.38
C ALA A 323 0.12 13.76 9.80
N LYS A 324 -0.71 14.38 10.65
CA LYS A 324 -1.99 14.99 10.25
C LYS A 324 -1.86 16.03 9.14
N PRO A 325 -0.96 17.03 9.22
CA PRO A 325 -0.80 18.03 8.16
C PRO A 325 -0.41 17.41 6.82
N PHE A 326 0.42 16.35 6.87
CA PHE A 326 0.83 15.64 5.68
C PHE A 326 -0.35 14.93 5.00
N LEU A 327 -1.16 14.21 5.77
CA LEU A 327 -2.33 13.51 5.28
C LEU A 327 -3.39 14.47 4.71
N GLU A 328 -3.65 15.58 5.41
CA GLU A 328 -4.59 16.60 4.95
C GLU A 328 -4.14 17.26 3.64
N SER A 329 -2.84 17.58 3.53
CA SER A 329 -2.26 18.12 2.30
C SER A 329 -2.37 17.13 1.16
N TRP A 330 -2.01 15.87 1.42
CA TRP A 330 -2.07 14.82 0.40
C TRP A 330 -3.50 14.60 -0.13
N ILE A 331 -4.51 14.62 0.75
CA ILE A 331 -5.91 14.46 0.31
C ILE A 331 -6.39 15.65 -0.50
N LYS A 332 -6.04 16.88 -0.09
CA LYS A 332 -6.37 18.07 -0.89
C LYS A 332 -5.79 17.95 -2.31
N ASP A 333 -4.58 17.40 -2.44
CA ASP A 333 -3.93 17.18 -3.73
C ASP A 333 -4.60 16.08 -4.56
N GLN A 334 -5.28 15.12 -3.93
CA GLN A 334 -5.99 14.03 -4.61
C GLN A 334 -7.44 14.38 -4.99
N VAL A 335 -8.09 15.25 -4.25
CA VAL A 335 -9.54 15.58 -4.41
C VAL A 335 -9.75 16.98 -5.01
N GLY A 336 -8.73 17.85 -4.99
CA GLY A 336 -8.81 19.23 -5.46
C GLY A 336 -8.74 19.43 -6.96
N ILE A 337 -8.85 20.70 -7.40
CA ILE A 337 -8.69 21.13 -8.80
C ILE A 337 -7.43 20.55 -9.48
N PRO A 338 -6.26 20.42 -8.78
CA PRO A 338 -5.08 19.77 -9.36
C PRO A 338 -5.30 18.30 -9.74
N ALA A 339 -6.11 17.55 -8.98
CA ALA A 339 -6.45 16.17 -9.30
C ALA A 339 -7.33 16.08 -10.55
N LEU A 340 -8.30 16.97 -10.68
CA LEU A 340 -9.15 17.08 -11.87
C LEU A 340 -8.34 17.42 -13.13
N VAL A 341 -7.42 18.37 -13.03
CA VAL A 341 -6.51 18.74 -14.13
C VAL A 341 -5.58 17.59 -14.50
N ARG A 342 -5.06 16.85 -13.52
CA ARG A 342 -4.21 15.68 -13.75
C ARG A 342 -4.98 14.54 -14.43
N ALA A 343 -6.17 14.22 -13.92
CA ALA A 343 -7.05 13.21 -14.50
C ALA A 343 -7.48 13.59 -15.94
N PHE A 344 -7.70 14.88 -16.18
CA PHE A 344 -7.97 15.37 -17.53
C PHE A 344 -6.74 15.23 -18.44
N LYS A 345 -5.54 15.61 -17.97
CA LYS A 345 -4.30 15.46 -18.75
C LYS A 345 -3.96 13.99 -19.03
N GLU A 346 -4.14 13.10 -18.05
CA GLU A 346 -3.89 11.65 -18.23
C GLU A 346 -4.87 11.03 -19.25
N LYS A 347 -6.12 11.48 -19.26
CA LYS A 347 -7.15 10.99 -20.19
C LYS A 347 -7.23 11.79 -21.50
N ALA A 348 -6.58 12.94 -21.59
CA ALA A 348 -6.61 13.80 -22.78
C ALA A 348 -6.14 13.07 -24.06
N PRO A 349 -5.04 12.28 -24.06
CA PRO A 349 -4.65 11.51 -25.25
C PRO A 349 -5.75 10.54 -25.69
N PHE A 350 -6.38 9.84 -24.76
CA PHE A 350 -7.50 8.93 -25.03
C PHE A 350 -8.71 9.68 -25.62
N TRP A 351 -9.06 10.85 -25.08
CA TRP A 351 -10.16 11.64 -25.59
C TRP A 351 -9.87 12.20 -26.98
N VAL A 352 -8.64 12.65 -27.24
CA VAL A 352 -8.21 13.12 -28.56
C VAL A 352 -8.28 11.99 -29.58
N GLU A 353 -7.87 10.80 -29.24
CA GLU A 353 -7.93 9.61 -30.09
C GLU A 353 -9.38 9.19 -30.39
N LYS A 354 -10.28 9.31 -29.39
CA LYS A 354 -11.69 8.93 -29.48
C LYS A 354 -12.60 10.06 -30.00
N MET A 355 -12.14 11.30 -30.07
CA MET A 355 -12.91 12.43 -30.57
C MET A 355 -13.50 12.23 -32.00
N PRO A 356 -12.75 11.65 -32.95
CA PRO A 356 -13.31 11.36 -34.27
C PRO A 356 -14.46 10.35 -34.26
N GLU A 357 -14.48 9.43 -33.25
CA GLU A 357 -15.51 8.39 -33.12
C GLU A 357 -16.76 8.88 -32.34
N LEU A 358 -16.67 10.02 -31.64
CA LEU A 358 -17.77 10.57 -30.84
C LEU A 358 -19.05 10.83 -31.65
N PRO A 359 -19.02 11.41 -32.90
CA PRO A 359 -20.21 11.59 -33.67
C PRO A 359 -20.92 10.29 -34.02
N GLU A 360 -20.14 9.23 -34.28
CA GLU A 360 -20.64 7.89 -34.60
C GLU A 360 -21.26 7.21 -33.39
N LEU A 361 -20.59 7.28 -32.21
CA LEU A 361 -21.09 6.78 -30.92
C LEU A 361 -22.36 7.51 -30.49
N VAL A 362 -22.43 8.83 -30.66
CA VAL A 362 -23.64 9.62 -30.38
C VAL A 362 -24.76 9.26 -31.37
N TYR A 363 -24.44 9.11 -32.64
CA TYR A 363 -25.41 8.70 -33.64
C TYR A 363 -25.96 7.31 -33.37
N ASP A 364 -25.11 6.34 -33.02
CA ASP A 364 -25.53 4.98 -32.69
C ASP A 364 -26.34 4.94 -31.40
N SER A 365 -25.97 5.73 -30.37
CA SER A 365 -26.74 5.87 -29.14
C SER A 365 -28.13 6.48 -29.42
N LEU A 366 -28.22 7.50 -30.26
CA LEU A 366 -29.50 8.09 -30.67
C LEU A 366 -30.32 7.13 -31.54
N ARG A 367 -29.68 6.32 -32.34
CA ARG A 367 -30.33 5.29 -33.17
C ARG A 367 -30.87 4.14 -32.31
N GLN A 368 -30.11 3.68 -31.35
CA GLN A 368 -30.56 2.70 -30.33
C GLN A 368 -31.69 3.26 -29.47
N GLY A 369 -31.62 4.52 -29.08
CA GLY A 369 -32.71 5.22 -28.39
C GLY A 369 -34.00 5.23 -29.16
N LYS A 370 -33.95 5.44 -30.50
CA LYS A 370 -35.12 5.37 -31.40
C LYS A 370 -35.68 3.94 -31.54
N TYR A 371 -34.81 2.92 -31.51
CA TYR A 371 -35.23 1.51 -31.48
C TYR A 371 -35.92 1.14 -30.17
N LEU A 372 -35.42 1.62 -29.06
CA LEU A 372 -36.05 1.47 -27.75
C LEU A 372 -37.39 2.18 -27.65
N GLN A 373 -37.48 3.41 -28.17
CA GLN A 373 -38.72 4.16 -28.25
C GLN A 373 -39.79 3.45 -29.13
N HIS A 374 -39.35 2.86 -30.23
CA HIS A 374 -40.25 2.09 -31.11
C HIS A 374 -40.73 0.78 -30.48
N SER A 375 -39.86 0.14 -29.67
CA SER A 375 -40.20 -1.06 -28.92
C SER A 375 -41.14 -0.74 -27.74
N VAL A 376 -40.91 0.38 -27.06
CA VAL A 376 -41.79 0.87 -26.00
C VAL A 376 -43.13 1.28 -26.51
N ASP A 377 -43.20 1.95 -27.67
CA ASP A 377 -44.45 2.32 -28.35
C ASP A 377 -45.22 1.09 -28.86
N LYS A 378 -44.52 0.02 -29.22
CA LYS A 378 -45.14 -1.25 -29.61
C LYS A 378 -45.73 -1.97 -28.39
N ILE A 379 -44.97 -2.04 -27.30
CA ILE A 379 -45.45 -2.62 -26.02
C ILE A 379 -46.57 -1.77 -25.44
N ALA A 380 -46.51 -0.46 -25.50
CA ALA A 380 -47.56 0.45 -25.05
C ALA A 380 -48.84 0.25 -25.86
N ARG A 381 -48.76 0.04 -27.18
CA ARG A 381 -49.92 -0.26 -28.05
C ARG A 381 -50.49 -1.64 -27.80
N GLU A 382 -49.70 -2.67 -27.55
CA GLU A 382 -50.13 -4.00 -27.16
C GLU A 382 -50.81 -4.02 -25.78
N LEU A 383 -50.28 -3.24 -24.83
CA LEU A 383 -50.91 -3.05 -23.51
C LEU A 383 -52.21 -2.24 -23.59
N GLN A 384 -52.30 -1.27 -24.49
CA GLN A 384 -53.49 -0.45 -24.69
C GLN A 384 -54.67 -1.20 -25.30
N SER A 385 -54.42 -2.26 -26.07
CA SER A 385 -55.44 -3.11 -26.65
C SER A 385 -56.06 -4.07 -25.65
N ASN A 386 -55.42 -4.35 -24.50
CA ASN A 386 -55.84 -5.30 -23.52
C ASN A 386 -56.46 -4.69 -22.24
N HIS A 387 -56.49 -3.37 -22.04
CA HIS A 387 -57.01 -2.73 -20.84
C HIS A 387 -58.02 -1.59 -21.09
N VAL A 388 -59.27 -1.98 -21.29
CA VAL A 388 -60.45 -1.07 -21.28
C VAL A 388 -61.02 -0.86 -19.84
N ARG A 389 -60.39 -1.35 -18.82
CA ARG A 389 -60.92 -1.23 -17.42
C ARG A 389 -59.84 -0.91 -16.39
N GLN A 390 -59.27 0.27 -16.27
CA GLN A 390 -58.82 0.83 -15.00
C GLN A 390 -58.02 2.14 -15.21
N GLY A 391 -58.65 3.28 -14.92
CA GLY A 391 -58.09 4.60 -15.18
C GLY A 391 -56.97 5.09 -14.22
N GLN A 392 -56.67 4.35 -13.13
CA GLN A 392 -55.61 4.76 -12.16
C GLN A 392 -54.27 4.10 -12.39
N SER A 393 -54.19 2.88 -12.92
CA SER A 393 -52.94 2.18 -13.15
C SER A 393 -52.10 2.78 -14.30
N ARG A 394 -52.70 3.57 -15.16
CA ARG A 394 -52.04 4.21 -16.33
C ARG A 394 -50.97 5.25 -15.96
N TYR A 395 -51.21 5.99 -14.86
CA TYR A 395 -50.26 7.01 -14.40
C TYR A 395 -48.98 6.41 -13.81
N PHE A 396 -49.14 5.36 -13.04
CA PHE A 396 -47.99 4.68 -12.41
C PHE A 396 -47.12 3.92 -13.43
N LEU A 397 -47.73 3.36 -14.48
CA LEU A 397 -47.01 2.70 -15.57
C LEU A 397 -46.14 3.68 -16.36
N GLY A 398 -46.69 4.87 -16.71
CA GLY A 398 -45.97 5.92 -17.39
C GLY A 398 -44.77 6.44 -16.57
N ILE A 399 -44.99 6.74 -15.30
CA ILE A 399 -43.94 7.25 -14.39
C ILE A 399 -42.87 6.19 -14.17
N GLY A 400 -43.26 4.95 -13.87
CA GLY A 400 -42.33 3.85 -13.63
C GLY A 400 -41.46 3.53 -14.82
N ALA A 401 -42.03 3.44 -16.03
CA ALA A 401 -41.31 3.19 -17.27
C ALA A 401 -40.31 4.33 -17.58
N THR A 402 -40.75 5.59 -17.39
CA THR A 402 -39.91 6.76 -17.63
C THR A 402 -38.71 6.80 -16.67
N LEU A 403 -38.91 6.47 -15.39
CA LEU A 403 -37.83 6.43 -14.41
C LEU A 403 -36.83 5.31 -14.69
N VAL A 404 -37.31 4.11 -15.06
CA VAL A 404 -36.42 2.99 -15.42
C VAL A 404 -35.60 3.32 -16.68
N LEU A 405 -36.24 3.85 -17.71
CA LEU A 405 -35.55 4.23 -18.95
C LEU A 405 -34.56 5.37 -18.76
N SER A 406 -34.91 6.38 -17.96
CA SER A 406 -34.01 7.49 -17.64
C SER A 406 -32.83 7.00 -16.80
N GLY A 407 -33.06 6.10 -15.83
CA GLY A 407 -32.01 5.48 -15.04
C GLY A 407 -31.06 4.63 -15.88
N THR A 408 -31.60 3.82 -16.80
CA THR A 408 -30.79 3.00 -17.73
C THR A 408 -29.99 3.87 -18.70
N PHE A 409 -30.58 4.92 -19.23
CA PHE A 409 -29.90 5.87 -20.11
C PHE A 409 -28.75 6.59 -19.40
N LEU A 410 -28.97 7.02 -18.15
CA LEU A 410 -27.95 7.67 -17.33
C LEU A 410 -26.83 6.69 -16.94
N LEU A 411 -27.14 5.44 -16.67
CA LEU A 411 -26.15 4.39 -16.39
C LEU A 411 -25.25 4.11 -17.59
N VAL A 412 -25.81 4.09 -18.79
CA VAL A 412 -25.07 3.82 -20.02
C VAL A 412 -24.29 5.05 -20.49
N SER A 413 -24.88 6.25 -20.36
CA SER A 413 -24.26 7.49 -20.85
C SER A 413 -23.34 8.17 -19.85
N ARG A 414 -23.47 7.89 -18.53
CA ARG A 414 -22.67 8.48 -17.46
C ARG A 414 -22.43 7.50 -16.32
N PRO A 415 -21.58 6.48 -16.48
CA PRO A 415 -21.28 5.53 -15.42
C PRO A 415 -20.62 6.15 -14.20
N GLU A 416 -20.11 7.38 -14.31
CA GLU A 416 -19.46 8.15 -13.24
C GLU A 416 -20.44 8.71 -12.20
N TRP A 417 -21.74 8.73 -12.46
CA TRP A 417 -22.76 9.24 -11.53
C TRP A 417 -23.19 8.22 -10.47
N GLY A 418 -22.51 7.09 -10.41
CA GLY A 418 -22.58 6.10 -9.35
C GLY A 418 -24.00 5.63 -9.03
N LEU A 419 -24.44 5.87 -7.79
CA LEU A 419 -25.70 5.34 -7.26
C LEU A 419 -26.98 6.07 -7.76
N MET A 420 -26.87 7.30 -8.31
CA MET A 420 -28.03 8.11 -8.68
C MET A 420 -28.92 7.48 -9.77
N PRO A 421 -28.37 6.89 -10.85
CA PRO A 421 -29.16 6.16 -11.84
C PRO A 421 -29.84 4.91 -11.27
N GLY A 422 -29.20 4.25 -10.30
CA GLY A 422 -29.76 3.07 -9.62
C GLY A 422 -31.00 3.42 -8.78
N TRP A 423 -31.01 4.55 -8.11
CA TRP A 423 -32.16 5.04 -7.34
C TRP A 423 -33.35 5.37 -8.24
N LEU A 424 -33.13 5.95 -9.43
CA LEU A 424 -34.15 6.22 -10.42
C LEU A 424 -34.76 4.91 -10.93
N MET A 425 -33.94 3.91 -11.21
CA MET A 425 -34.41 2.57 -11.60
C MET A 425 -35.21 1.87 -10.50
N ALA A 426 -34.71 1.92 -9.26
CA ALA A 426 -35.37 1.34 -8.09
C ALA A 426 -36.73 2.01 -7.83
N GLY A 427 -36.80 3.33 -7.90
CA GLY A 427 -38.07 4.08 -7.80
C GLY A 427 -39.06 3.72 -8.92
N GLY A 428 -38.57 3.53 -10.14
CA GLY A 428 -39.38 3.07 -11.27
C GLY A 428 -39.92 1.64 -11.10
N LEU A 429 -39.09 0.73 -10.59
CA LEU A 429 -39.48 -0.66 -10.29
C LEU A 429 -40.49 -0.74 -9.14
N ILE A 430 -40.34 0.08 -8.10
CA ILE A 430 -41.33 0.20 -7.02
C ILE A 430 -42.67 0.71 -7.57
N ALA A 431 -42.67 1.76 -8.39
CA ALA A 431 -43.87 2.28 -9.03
C ALA A 431 -44.56 1.23 -9.92
N LEU A 432 -43.78 0.41 -10.62
CA LEU A 432 -44.29 -0.70 -11.43
C LEU A 432 -44.81 -1.86 -10.56
N SER A 433 -44.23 -2.15 -9.40
CA SER A 433 -44.69 -3.21 -8.49
C SER A 433 -46.00 -2.86 -7.78
N LEU A 434 -46.25 -1.57 -7.55
CA LEU A 434 -47.53 -1.10 -6.98
C LEU A 434 -48.75 -1.33 -7.90
N ILE A 435 -48.51 -1.54 -9.20
CA ILE A 435 -49.57 -1.89 -10.17
C ILE A 435 -50.00 -3.34 -10.02
N HIS A 436 -49.14 -4.20 -9.51
CA HIS A 436 -49.47 -5.64 -9.30
C HIS A 436 -50.25 -5.91 -8.02
N ILE A 437 -50.36 -4.90 -7.14
CA ILE A 437 -51.05 -5.01 -5.84
C ILE A 437 -52.42 -4.31 -5.88
N SER A 438 -52.72 -3.54 -6.90
CA SER A 438 -53.99 -2.86 -7.15
C SER A 438 -54.77 -3.51 -8.31
#